data_d25aba85c5821cca5a1b3dca10e1560e
#
_entry.id   d25aba85c5821cca5a1b3dca10e1560e
#
_cell.length_a   1.000
_cell.length_b   1.000
_cell.length_c   1.000
_cell.angle_alpha   90.00
_cell.angle_beta   90.00
_cell.angle_gamma   90.00
#
_symmetry.space_group_name_H-M   'P 1'
#
loop_
_entity.id
_entity.type
_entity.pdbx_description
1 polymer ?
#
loop_
_entity_poly.entity_id
_entity_poly.type
_entity_poly.pdbx_seq_one_letter_code
_entity_poly.pdbx_strand_id
1 'polypeptide(L)'
;MRTIVEFKRPDGTASKGYLSEQNKSAPGIVVIQEWWGMNDQIKKVADMLSAAGYRALVPDLYKGKVALDQHEASHLMGDLNFVDAASQDIRGAVQYLNKTGSSKTAVTGFCMGGALTCLSSAHVPELNCAVIWYGYPPLELIDASKIKIPVMGHWALHDDAFAISGVDTLEKKLQDAKVDFEFFRYDAKHAFANEESDSRNLPFLKYNEDAKKLAI
;
A
#
# COMPACT_ATOMS: atom_id res chain seq x y z
N MET A 1 17.75 -11.58 -3.14
CA MET A 1 18.63 -10.42 -2.86
C MET A 1 17.83 -9.39 -2.11
N ARG A 2 18.44 -8.67 -1.15
CA ARG A 2 17.84 -7.58 -0.37
C ARG A 2 18.73 -6.36 -0.51
N THR A 3 18.23 -5.26 -1.03
CA THR A 3 19.05 -4.07 -1.31
C THR A 3 18.22 -2.80 -1.38
N ILE A 4 18.86 -1.66 -1.12
CA ILE A 4 18.29 -0.36 -1.49
C ILE A 4 18.61 -0.12 -2.96
N VAL A 5 17.58 0.21 -3.72
CA VAL A 5 17.69 0.58 -5.13
C VAL A 5 17.32 2.05 -5.32
N GLU A 6 17.88 2.65 -6.34
CA GLU A 6 17.47 3.97 -6.82
C GLU A 6 16.71 3.81 -8.14
N PHE A 7 15.63 4.53 -8.28
CA PHE A 7 14.82 4.53 -9.50
C PHE A 7 14.35 5.95 -9.84
N LYS A 8 13.95 6.14 -11.08
CA LYS A 8 13.42 7.43 -11.54
C LYS A 8 11.91 7.47 -11.38
N ARG A 9 11.42 8.57 -10.88
CA ARG A 9 10.02 8.97 -10.94
C ARG A 9 9.66 9.37 -12.39
N PRO A 10 8.38 9.38 -12.79
CA PRO A 10 7.96 9.88 -14.10
C PRO A 10 8.44 11.30 -14.42
N ASP A 11 8.53 12.19 -13.42
CA ASP A 11 9.06 13.55 -13.56
C ASP A 11 10.58 13.62 -13.77
N GLY A 12 11.28 12.48 -13.74
CA GLY A 12 12.73 12.36 -13.93
C GLY A 12 13.55 12.50 -12.63
N THR A 13 12.95 12.89 -11.52
CA THR A 13 13.66 12.95 -10.23
C THR A 13 13.95 11.55 -9.68
N ALA A 14 14.99 11.44 -8.83
CA ALA A 14 15.35 10.17 -8.21
C ALA A 14 14.50 9.89 -6.97
N SER A 15 14.12 8.62 -6.81
CA SER A 15 13.55 8.08 -5.59
C SER A 15 14.31 6.80 -5.19
N LYS A 16 14.16 6.36 -3.96
CA LYS A 16 14.80 5.15 -3.44
C LYS A 16 13.76 4.19 -2.89
N GLY A 17 14.14 2.93 -2.75
CA GLY A 17 13.27 1.94 -2.14
C GLY A 17 14.03 0.67 -1.75
N TYR A 18 13.40 -0.13 -0.90
CA TYR A 18 13.90 -1.44 -0.49
C TYR A 18 13.36 -2.51 -1.44
N LEU A 19 14.26 -3.15 -2.18
CA LEU A 19 13.93 -4.28 -3.06
C LEU A 19 14.31 -5.61 -2.41
N SER A 20 13.35 -6.53 -2.35
CA SER A 20 13.56 -7.93 -2.01
C SER A 20 13.14 -8.81 -3.18
N GLU A 21 14.07 -9.60 -3.72
CA GLU A 21 13.83 -10.46 -4.88
C GLU A 21 14.69 -11.72 -4.85
N GLN A 22 14.17 -12.82 -5.40
CA GLN A 22 14.91 -14.06 -5.64
C GLN A 22 15.11 -14.31 -7.14
N ASN A 23 14.17 -13.91 -7.97
CA ASN A 23 14.20 -14.06 -9.42
C ASN A 23 13.79 -12.73 -10.09
N LYS A 24 14.65 -12.20 -10.95
CA LYS A 24 14.42 -10.93 -11.67
C LYS A 24 13.25 -10.96 -12.66
N SER A 25 12.87 -12.14 -13.13
CA SER A 25 11.73 -12.31 -14.05
C SER A 25 10.39 -12.57 -13.33
N ALA A 26 10.40 -12.62 -12.00
CA ALA A 26 9.19 -12.83 -11.21
C ALA A 26 8.23 -11.62 -11.32
N PRO A 27 6.92 -11.83 -11.12
CA PRO A 27 5.97 -10.73 -11.02
C PRO A 27 6.36 -9.73 -9.93
N GLY A 28 6.15 -8.44 -10.19
CA GLY A 28 6.48 -7.36 -9.26
C GLY A 28 5.32 -7.05 -8.32
N ILE A 29 5.64 -6.64 -7.11
CA ILE A 29 4.69 -6.04 -6.17
C ILE A 29 5.33 -4.79 -5.57
N VAL A 30 4.69 -3.64 -5.73
CA VAL A 30 5.03 -2.45 -4.97
C VAL A 30 4.29 -2.52 -3.64
N VAL A 31 5.03 -2.46 -2.53
CA VAL A 31 4.51 -2.57 -1.16
C VAL A 31 4.58 -1.20 -0.50
N ILE A 32 3.44 -0.64 -0.14
CA ILE A 32 3.38 0.72 0.39
C ILE A 32 3.31 0.69 1.91
N GLN A 33 4.19 1.46 2.53
CA GLN A 33 4.35 1.62 3.97
C GLN A 33 3.10 2.17 4.67
N GLU A 34 2.97 1.86 5.95
CA GLU A 34 2.08 2.61 6.84
C GLU A 34 2.67 4.01 7.14
N TRP A 35 1.98 4.81 7.93
CA TRP A 35 2.42 6.16 8.31
C TRP A 35 3.75 6.22 9.11
N TRP A 36 4.27 5.06 9.52
CA TRP A 36 5.55 4.95 10.22
C TRP A 36 6.78 5.14 9.32
N GLY A 37 6.64 5.08 8.01
CA GLY A 37 7.76 5.12 7.08
C GLY A 37 8.24 3.72 6.66
N MET A 38 9.34 3.67 5.89
CA MET A 38 9.96 2.43 5.42
C MET A 38 10.75 1.75 6.56
N ASN A 39 10.04 1.33 7.60
CA ASN A 39 10.58 0.65 8.78
C ASN A 39 10.85 -0.85 8.52
N ASP A 40 11.36 -1.55 9.54
CA ASP A 40 11.68 -2.98 9.41
C ASP A 40 10.45 -3.86 9.24
N GLN A 41 9.30 -3.45 9.78
CA GLN A 41 8.05 -4.20 9.62
C GLN A 41 7.63 -4.29 8.15
N ILE A 42 7.59 -3.16 7.42
CA ILE A 42 7.19 -3.19 6.01
C ILE A 42 8.24 -3.87 5.12
N LYS A 43 9.53 -3.80 5.49
CA LYS A 43 10.59 -4.57 4.81
C LYS A 43 10.41 -6.07 5.01
N LYS A 44 9.98 -6.53 6.21
CA LYS A 44 9.62 -7.94 6.44
C LYS A 44 8.47 -8.40 5.56
N VAL A 45 7.45 -7.55 5.34
CA VAL A 45 6.37 -7.85 4.40
C VAL A 45 6.91 -8.05 2.98
N ALA A 46 7.79 -7.18 2.51
CA ALA A 46 8.44 -7.34 1.22
C ALA A 46 9.27 -8.64 1.13
N ASP A 47 9.97 -8.99 2.22
CA ASP A 47 10.74 -10.23 2.30
C ASP A 47 9.85 -11.49 2.25
N MET A 48 8.69 -11.47 2.91
CA MET A 48 7.71 -12.56 2.84
C MET A 48 7.17 -12.73 1.42
N LEU A 49 6.82 -11.64 0.75
CA LEU A 49 6.37 -11.67 -0.64
C LEU A 49 7.47 -12.17 -1.58
N SER A 50 8.72 -11.78 -1.34
CA SER A 50 9.86 -12.31 -2.08
C SER A 50 10.05 -13.80 -1.86
N ALA A 51 9.87 -14.30 -0.64
CA ALA A 51 9.90 -15.73 -0.34
C ALA A 51 8.76 -16.51 -1.01
N ALA A 52 7.60 -15.85 -1.23
CA ALA A 52 6.47 -16.38 -1.96
C ALA A 52 6.63 -16.31 -3.51
N GLY A 53 7.77 -15.85 -4.01
CA GLY A 53 8.11 -15.87 -5.43
C GLY A 53 7.87 -14.56 -6.19
N TYR A 54 7.67 -13.45 -5.50
CA TYR A 54 7.51 -12.13 -6.11
C TYR A 54 8.80 -11.29 -6.05
N ARG A 55 8.84 -10.20 -6.80
CA ARG A 55 9.79 -9.10 -6.63
C ARG A 55 9.09 -7.98 -5.87
N ALA A 56 9.45 -7.78 -4.62
CA ALA A 56 8.78 -6.80 -3.75
C ALA A 56 9.64 -5.54 -3.60
N LEU A 57 9.07 -4.37 -3.93
CA LEU A 57 9.73 -3.08 -3.82
C LEU A 57 8.91 -2.16 -2.91
N VAL A 58 9.53 -1.70 -1.81
CA VAL A 58 8.97 -0.69 -0.91
C VAL A 58 9.56 0.66 -1.30
N PRO A 59 8.82 1.58 -1.94
CA PRO A 59 9.32 2.93 -2.18
C PRO A 59 9.44 3.69 -0.85
N ASP A 60 10.52 4.47 -0.70
CA ASP A 60 10.75 5.30 0.48
C ASP A 60 10.06 6.66 0.33
N LEU A 61 8.81 6.74 0.75
CA LEU A 61 7.99 7.95 0.60
C LEU A 61 8.42 9.09 1.51
N TYR A 62 9.16 8.79 2.59
CA TYR A 62 9.62 9.79 3.56
C TYR A 62 11.10 10.13 3.42
N LYS A 63 11.75 9.69 2.32
CA LYS A 63 13.13 10.04 1.97
C LYS A 63 14.14 9.77 3.10
N GLY A 64 14.06 8.57 3.67
CA GLY A 64 14.95 8.08 4.72
C GLY A 64 14.44 8.30 6.15
N LYS A 65 13.30 8.98 6.33
CA LYS A 65 12.74 9.18 7.68
C LYS A 65 11.85 7.99 8.07
N VAL A 66 11.90 7.65 9.35
CA VAL A 66 11.04 6.65 10.00
C VAL A 66 10.53 7.27 11.29
N ALA A 67 9.23 7.33 11.45
CA ALA A 67 8.61 7.92 12.63
C ALA A 67 8.84 7.04 13.88
N LEU A 68 9.26 7.65 14.96
CA LEU A 68 9.51 7.00 16.25
C LEU A 68 8.23 6.92 17.10
N ASP A 69 7.34 7.89 16.94
CA ASP A 69 6.08 7.99 17.67
C ASP A 69 4.92 8.47 16.78
N GLN A 70 3.72 8.51 17.36
CA GLN A 70 2.49 8.93 16.68
C GLN A 70 2.54 10.38 16.21
N HIS A 71 3.16 11.28 16.96
CA HIS A 71 3.23 12.69 16.62
C HIS A 71 4.10 12.90 15.36
N GLU A 72 5.26 12.26 15.33
CA GLU A 72 6.15 12.30 14.16
C GLU A 72 5.50 11.63 12.93
N ALA A 73 4.82 10.48 13.13
CA ALA A 73 4.10 9.81 12.05
C ALA A 73 3.00 10.69 11.47
N SER A 74 2.23 11.37 12.31
CA SER A 74 1.18 12.30 11.88
C SER A 74 1.75 13.48 11.09
N HIS A 75 2.88 14.03 11.53
CA HIS A 75 3.56 15.12 10.84
C HIS A 75 4.08 14.70 9.46
N LEU A 76 4.81 13.58 9.39
CA LEU A 76 5.33 13.05 8.12
C LEU A 76 4.23 12.70 7.12
N MET A 77 3.13 12.13 7.61
CA MET A 77 1.96 11.84 6.76
C MET A 77 1.26 13.12 6.30
N GLY A 78 1.17 14.13 7.17
CA GLY A 78 0.55 15.44 6.84
C GLY A 78 1.34 16.22 5.79
N ASP A 79 2.67 16.06 5.74
CA ASP A 79 3.52 16.70 4.74
C ASP A 79 3.54 15.95 3.39
N LEU A 80 3.02 14.72 3.33
CA LEU A 80 3.04 13.91 2.11
C LEU A 80 1.92 14.34 1.15
N ASN A 81 2.29 14.72 -0.06
CA ASN A 81 1.31 14.88 -1.14
C ASN A 81 0.92 13.50 -1.68
N PHE A 82 -0.29 13.04 -1.35
CA PHE A 82 -0.77 11.69 -1.70
C PHE A 82 -0.90 11.48 -3.21
N VAL A 83 -1.34 12.48 -3.95
CA VAL A 83 -1.49 12.36 -5.42
C VAL A 83 -0.12 12.31 -6.09
N ASP A 84 0.84 13.11 -5.61
CA ASP A 84 2.22 13.07 -6.09
C ASP A 84 2.87 11.73 -5.74
N ALA A 85 2.75 11.26 -4.51
CA ALA A 85 3.26 9.95 -4.09
C ALA A 85 2.73 8.80 -4.97
N ALA A 86 1.42 8.79 -5.26
CA ALA A 86 0.80 7.78 -6.11
C ALA A 86 1.28 7.87 -7.57
N SER A 87 1.23 9.08 -8.17
CA SER A 87 1.51 9.28 -9.60
C SER A 87 3.00 9.37 -9.94
N GLN A 88 3.86 9.61 -8.94
CA GLN A 88 5.29 9.76 -9.14
C GLN A 88 6.10 8.67 -8.43
N ASP A 89 6.12 8.60 -7.10
CA ASP A 89 6.97 7.65 -6.37
C ASP A 89 6.54 6.20 -6.61
N ILE A 90 5.25 5.90 -6.41
CA ILE A 90 4.72 4.55 -6.59
C ILE A 90 4.75 4.15 -8.06
N ARG A 91 4.36 5.04 -8.97
CA ARG A 91 4.45 4.77 -10.41
C ARG A 91 5.90 4.55 -10.86
N GLY A 92 6.85 5.33 -10.36
CA GLY A 92 8.27 5.12 -10.62
C GLY A 92 8.76 3.75 -10.17
N ALA A 93 8.32 3.28 -8.99
CA ALA A 93 8.61 1.94 -8.50
C ALA A 93 8.02 0.84 -9.39
N VAL A 94 6.77 1.00 -9.87
CA VAL A 94 6.13 0.09 -10.83
C VAL A 94 6.93 0.03 -12.14
N GLN A 95 7.27 1.20 -12.70
CA GLN A 95 8.06 1.29 -13.92
C GLN A 95 9.45 0.67 -13.76
N TYR A 96 10.09 0.84 -12.59
CA TYR A 96 11.36 0.20 -12.28
C TYR A 96 11.24 -1.33 -12.31
N LEU A 97 10.25 -1.92 -11.63
CA LEU A 97 10.04 -3.37 -11.63
C LEU A 97 9.79 -3.91 -13.04
N ASN A 98 8.93 -3.24 -13.81
CA ASN A 98 8.64 -3.62 -15.20
C ASN A 98 9.90 -3.53 -16.08
N LYS A 99 10.66 -2.45 -15.99
CA LYS A 99 11.85 -2.21 -16.79
C LYS A 99 13.01 -3.15 -16.47
N THR A 100 13.04 -3.67 -15.25
CA THR A 100 14.12 -4.54 -14.76
C THR A 100 13.75 -6.02 -14.74
N GLY A 101 12.58 -6.41 -15.30
CA GLY A 101 12.29 -7.83 -15.56
C GLY A 101 10.88 -8.33 -15.26
N SER A 102 10.07 -7.63 -14.44
CA SER A 102 8.71 -8.06 -14.14
C SER A 102 7.77 -7.79 -15.32
N SER A 103 7.10 -8.82 -15.83
CA SER A 103 6.11 -8.68 -16.91
C SER A 103 4.74 -8.20 -16.42
N LYS A 104 4.47 -8.34 -15.12
CA LYS A 104 3.26 -7.88 -14.43
C LYS A 104 3.64 -7.29 -13.09
N THR A 105 2.96 -6.22 -12.70
CA THR A 105 3.20 -5.58 -11.39
C THR A 105 1.89 -5.25 -10.71
N ALA A 106 1.79 -5.66 -9.45
CA ALA A 106 0.72 -5.32 -8.52
C ALA A 106 1.15 -4.20 -7.56
N VAL A 107 0.18 -3.62 -6.88
CA VAL A 107 0.41 -2.73 -5.75
C VAL A 107 -0.37 -3.22 -4.53
N THR A 108 0.25 -3.16 -3.36
CA THR A 108 -0.41 -3.42 -2.07
C THR A 108 0.09 -2.43 -1.04
N GLY A 109 -0.76 -2.07 -0.09
CA GLY A 109 -0.37 -1.14 0.96
C GLY A 109 -1.31 -1.16 2.15
N PHE A 110 -0.80 -0.70 3.29
CA PHE A 110 -1.40 -0.85 4.61
C PHE A 110 -1.66 0.53 5.23
N CYS A 111 -2.82 0.76 5.83
CA CYS A 111 -3.17 2.03 6.47
C CYS A 111 -3.06 3.22 5.48
N MET A 112 -2.20 4.19 5.73
CA MET A 112 -1.82 5.24 4.76
C MET A 112 -1.47 4.63 3.39
N GLY A 113 -0.71 3.53 3.39
CA GLY A 113 -0.37 2.81 2.17
C GLY A 113 -1.57 2.17 1.47
N GLY A 114 -2.61 1.78 2.21
CA GLY A 114 -3.89 1.35 1.65
C GLY A 114 -4.58 2.49 0.88
N ALA A 115 -4.61 3.69 1.47
CA ALA A 115 -5.11 4.89 0.80
C ALA A 115 -4.34 5.21 -0.48
N LEU A 116 -3.01 5.11 -0.44
CA LEU A 116 -2.15 5.32 -1.60
C LEU A 116 -2.32 4.21 -2.65
N THR A 117 -2.58 2.96 -2.24
CA THR A 117 -2.90 1.85 -3.15
C THR A 117 -4.19 2.15 -3.93
N CYS A 118 -5.22 2.64 -3.24
CA CYS A 118 -6.47 3.05 -3.86
C CYS A 118 -6.25 4.18 -4.89
N LEU A 119 -5.49 5.22 -4.55
CA LEU A 119 -5.12 6.28 -5.49
C LEU A 119 -4.30 5.75 -6.66
N SER A 120 -3.33 4.89 -6.40
CA SER A 120 -2.48 4.31 -7.44
C SER A 120 -3.26 3.50 -8.46
N SER A 121 -4.35 2.83 -8.05
CA SER A 121 -5.22 2.08 -8.97
C SER A 121 -5.86 2.98 -10.06
N ALA A 122 -6.04 4.27 -9.76
CA ALA A 122 -6.57 5.26 -10.72
C ALA A 122 -5.48 6.06 -11.45
N HIS A 123 -4.26 6.15 -10.89
CA HIS A 123 -3.20 7.03 -11.40
C HIS A 123 -2.04 6.29 -12.07
N VAL A 124 -1.94 4.97 -11.93
CA VAL A 124 -0.80 4.17 -12.43
C VAL A 124 -1.30 3.15 -13.45
N PRO A 125 -1.34 3.51 -14.73
CA PRO A 125 -1.92 2.65 -15.77
C PRO A 125 -1.12 1.38 -16.06
N GLU A 126 0.11 1.28 -15.57
CA GLU A 126 0.98 0.11 -15.71
C GLU A 126 0.67 -1.03 -14.72
N LEU A 127 -0.22 -0.80 -13.76
CA LEU A 127 -0.62 -1.82 -12.78
C LEU A 127 -1.53 -2.90 -13.39
N ASN A 128 -1.43 -4.10 -12.83
CA ASN A 128 -2.26 -5.26 -13.22
C ASN A 128 -3.32 -5.61 -12.16
N CYS A 129 -3.07 -5.31 -10.89
CA CYS A 129 -4.06 -5.43 -9.81
C CYS A 129 -3.63 -4.61 -8.58
N ALA A 130 -4.55 -4.39 -7.65
CA ALA A 130 -4.32 -3.67 -6.41
C ALA A 130 -4.95 -4.40 -5.22
N VAL A 131 -4.23 -4.45 -4.08
CA VAL A 131 -4.73 -5.01 -2.82
C VAL A 131 -4.63 -3.96 -1.72
N ILE A 132 -5.77 -3.53 -1.20
CA ILE A 132 -5.90 -2.45 -0.23
C ILE A 132 -6.09 -3.05 1.17
N TRP A 133 -5.29 -2.61 2.14
CA TRP A 133 -5.44 -3.01 3.53
C TRP A 133 -5.82 -1.80 4.39
N TYR A 134 -7.01 -1.85 4.97
CA TYR A 134 -7.55 -0.92 5.98
C TYR A 134 -7.16 0.56 5.79
N GLY A 135 -7.29 1.08 4.56
CA GLY A 135 -7.02 2.48 4.29
C GLY A 135 -7.63 2.97 2.97
N TYR A 136 -8.27 4.12 2.98
CA TYR A 136 -8.78 4.80 1.80
C TYR A 136 -8.46 6.29 1.86
N PRO A 137 -8.22 6.98 0.72
CA PRO A 137 -7.99 8.42 0.69
C PRO A 137 -9.31 9.20 0.84
N PRO A 138 -9.26 10.53 1.00
CA PRO A 138 -10.44 11.35 0.79
C PRO A 138 -11.12 10.98 -0.53
N LEU A 139 -12.41 10.61 -0.48
CA LEU A 139 -13.09 9.95 -1.58
C LEU A 139 -13.31 10.87 -2.80
N GLU A 140 -13.21 12.17 -2.62
CA GLU A 140 -13.21 13.17 -3.68
C GLU A 140 -11.96 13.11 -4.57
N LEU A 141 -10.86 12.54 -4.07
CA LEU A 141 -9.62 12.35 -4.84
C LEU A 141 -9.66 11.13 -5.75
N ILE A 142 -10.68 10.28 -5.62
CA ILE A 142 -10.81 9.03 -6.40
C ILE A 142 -11.77 9.23 -7.56
N ASP A 143 -11.23 9.22 -8.77
CA ASP A 143 -12.00 9.02 -10.00
C ASP A 143 -12.04 7.52 -10.32
N ALA A 144 -13.07 6.83 -9.82
CA ALA A 144 -13.21 5.38 -10.02
C ALA A 144 -13.34 4.99 -11.50
N SER A 145 -13.75 5.91 -12.37
CA SER A 145 -13.84 5.65 -13.80
C SER A 145 -12.49 5.38 -14.47
N LYS A 146 -11.40 5.80 -13.82
CA LYS A 146 -10.01 5.56 -14.27
C LYS A 146 -9.45 4.22 -13.84
N ILE A 147 -10.07 3.53 -12.88
CA ILE A 147 -9.62 2.22 -12.42
C ILE A 147 -10.00 1.16 -13.46
N LYS A 148 -8.98 0.51 -14.03
CA LYS A 148 -9.14 -0.49 -15.10
C LYS A 148 -8.59 -1.86 -14.73
N ILE A 149 -8.18 -2.03 -13.49
CA ILE A 149 -7.57 -3.24 -12.93
C ILE A 149 -8.46 -3.80 -11.83
N PRO A 150 -8.42 -5.10 -11.55
CA PRO A 150 -9.09 -5.67 -10.40
C PRO A 150 -8.52 -5.12 -9.09
N VAL A 151 -9.42 -4.88 -8.13
CA VAL A 151 -9.12 -4.32 -6.81
C VAL A 151 -9.65 -5.25 -5.73
N MET A 152 -8.79 -5.63 -4.78
CA MET A 152 -9.19 -6.34 -3.57
C MET A 152 -9.03 -5.43 -2.36
N GLY A 153 -9.94 -5.50 -1.40
CA GLY A 153 -9.86 -4.70 -0.18
C GLY A 153 -10.13 -5.53 1.08
N HIS A 154 -9.30 -5.33 2.09
CA HIS A 154 -9.40 -5.96 3.41
C HIS A 154 -9.67 -4.89 4.47
N TRP A 155 -10.84 -4.94 5.12
CA TRP A 155 -11.38 -3.87 5.95
C TRP A 155 -11.70 -4.36 7.36
N ALA A 156 -11.40 -3.56 8.36
CA ALA A 156 -11.75 -3.82 9.74
C ALA A 156 -13.12 -3.19 10.08
N LEU A 157 -14.01 -3.97 10.72
CA LEU A 157 -15.35 -3.49 11.08
C LEU A 157 -15.32 -2.44 12.21
N HIS A 158 -14.28 -2.48 13.06
CA HIS A 158 -14.12 -1.60 14.22
C HIS A 158 -12.91 -0.66 14.05
N ASP A 159 -12.78 -0.09 12.84
CA ASP A 159 -11.68 0.81 12.51
C ASP A 159 -12.04 2.25 12.88
N ASP A 160 -11.31 2.81 13.87
CA ASP A 160 -11.49 4.20 14.30
C ASP A 160 -10.70 5.20 13.43
N ALA A 161 -9.74 4.72 12.61
CA ALA A 161 -8.96 5.55 11.71
C ALA A 161 -9.60 5.68 10.33
N PHE A 162 -10.19 4.58 9.83
CA PHE A 162 -10.86 4.51 8.52
C PHE A 162 -12.25 3.87 8.69
N ALA A 163 -13.22 4.70 9.07
CA ALA A 163 -14.56 4.26 9.39
C ALA A 163 -15.19 3.41 8.27
N ILE A 164 -15.88 2.33 8.65
CA ILE A 164 -16.49 1.39 7.71
C ILE A 164 -17.50 2.06 6.76
N SER A 165 -18.16 3.13 7.19
CA SER A 165 -19.07 3.93 6.34
C SER A 165 -18.38 4.57 5.14
N GLY A 166 -17.09 4.92 5.28
CA GLY A 166 -16.27 5.39 4.16
C GLY A 166 -15.94 4.26 3.19
N VAL A 167 -15.71 3.04 3.70
CA VAL A 167 -15.53 1.84 2.89
C VAL A 167 -16.80 1.54 2.08
N ASP A 168 -17.99 1.64 2.70
CA ASP A 168 -19.27 1.44 2.01
C ASP A 168 -19.48 2.48 0.89
N THR A 169 -19.04 3.72 1.13
CA THR A 169 -19.09 4.78 0.11
C THR A 169 -18.10 4.52 -1.03
N LEU A 170 -16.89 4.04 -0.72
CA LEU A 170 -15.90 3.64 -1.72
C LEU A 170 -16.42 2.47 -2.56
N GLU A 171 -16.98 1.45 -1.90
CA GLU A 171 -17.58 0.28 -2.56
C GLU A 171 -18.63 0.71 -3.57
N LYS A 172 -19.55 1.61 -3.16
CA LYS A 172 -20.55 2.16 -4.07
C LYS A 172 -19.93 2.89 -5.26
N LYS A 173 -18.88 3.71 -5.05
CA LYS A 173 -18.18 4.41 -6.15
C LYS A 173 -17.58 3.43 -7.16
N LEU A 174 -16.96 2.34 -6.68
CA LEU A 174 -16.38 1.31 -7.55
C LEU A 174 -17.47 0.57 -8.33
N GLN A 175 -18.58 0.24 -7.66
CA GLN A 175 -19.73 -0.42 -8.26
C GLN A 175 -20.38 0.43 -9.35
N ASP A 176 -20.64 1.72 -9.07
CA ASP A 176 -21.19 2.68 -10.04
C ASP A 176 -20.28 2.85 -11.27
N ALA A 177 -18.96 2.77 -11.09
CA ALA A 177 -17.95 2.84 -12.15
C ALA A 177 -17.70 1.48 -12.84
N LYS A 178 -18.36 0.39 -12.39
CA LYS A 178 -18.21 -0.98 -12.92
C LYS A 178 -16.78 -1.50 -12.83
N VAL A 179 -16.07 -1.14 -11.77
CA VAL A 179 -14.75 -1.69 -11.46
C VAL A 179 -14.94 -3.15 -11.03
N ASP A 180 -14.01 -4.02 -11.44
CA ASP A 180 -13.90 -5.38 -10.91
C ASP A 180 -13.28 -5.31 -9.52
N PHE A 181 -14.02 -5.60 -8.46
CA PHE A 181 -13.51 -5.52 -7.10
C PHE A 181 -14.12 -6.57 -6.18
N GLU A 182 -13.37 -6.87 -5.10
CA GLU A 182 -13.81 -7.74 -4.02
C GLU A 182 -13.39 -7.16 -2.67
N PHE A 183 -14.36 -6.94 -1.76
CA PHE A 183 -14.13 -6.37 -0.43
C PHE A 183 -14.47 -7.36 0.67
N PHE A 184 -13.49 -7.61 1.55
CA PHE A 184 -13.62 -8.46 2.72
C PHE A 184 -13.65 -7.62 4.00
N ARG A 185 -14.54 -7.97 4.92
CA ARG A 185 -14.71 -7.29 6.20
C ARG A 185 -14.44 -8.26 7.35
N TYR A 186 -13.63 -7.82 8.31
CA TYR A 186 -13.17 -8.63 9.43
C TYR A 186 -13.61 -8.03 10.75
N ASP A 187 -13.98 -8.87 11.72
CA ASP A 187 -14.21 -8.47 13.11
C ASP A 187 -12.87 -8.12 13.78
N ALA A 188 -12.36 -6.94 13.45
CA ALA A 188 -11.02 -6.47 13.81
C ALA A 188 -11.00 -4.95 13.95
N LYS A 189 -9.93 -4.44 14.57
CA LYS A 189 -9.56 -3.02 14.63
C LYS A 189 -8.55 -2.65 13.54
N HIS A 190 -8.21 -1.35 13.48
CA HIS A 190 -7.20 -0.84 12.54
C HIS A 190 -5.86 -1.58 12.66
N ALA A 191 -5.18 -1.73 11.53
CA ALA A 191 -3.87 -2.38 11.40
C ALA A 191 -3.83 -3.84 11.89
N PHE A 192 -4.92 -4.60 11.72
CA PHE A 192 -5.05 -5.98 12.20
C PHE A 192 -4.00 -6.94 11.57
N ALA A 193 -3.46 -6.64 10.41
CA ALA A 193 -2.44 -7.47 9.77
C ALA A 193 -1.01 -7.13 10.19
N ASN A 194 -0.80 -6.05 10.95
CA ASN A 194 0.53 -5.61 11.40
C ASN A 194 0.83 -6.19 12.80
N GLU A 195 1.79 -7.11 12.88
CA GLU A 195 2.20 -7.78 14.12
C GLU A 195 2.80 -6.82 15.17
N GLU A 196 3.26 -5.63 14.74
CA GLU A 196 3.82 -4.61 15.64
C GLU A 196 2.75 -3.65 16.20
N SER A 197 1.46 -3.79 15.80
CA SER A 197 0.39 -2.89 16.23
C SER A 197 0.26 -2.79 17.75
N ASP A 198 0.31 -3.92 18.44
CA ASP A 198 0.14 -3.96 19.91
C ASP A 198 1.30 -3.27 20.65
N SER A 199 2.51 -3.31 20.10
CA SER A 199 3.69 -2.69 20.69
C SER A 199 3.67 -1.16 20.62
N ARG A 200 2.85 -0.59 19.73
CA ARG A 200 2.70 0.87 19.60
C ARG A 200 1.88 1.51 20.71
N ASN A 201 1.15 0.72 21.52
CA ASN A 201 0.31 1.18 22.63
C ASN A 201 -0.72 2.27 22.22
N LEU A 202 -1.25 2.20 21.02
CA LEU A 202 -2.28 3.08 20.51
C LEU A 202 -3.64 2.35 20.53
N PRO A 203 -4.68 2.90 21.18
CA PRO A 203 -5.93 2.16 21.46
C PRO A 203 -6.72 1.76 20.21
N PHE A 204 -6.51 2.46 19.10
CA PHE A 204 -7.15 2.16 17.82
C PHE A 204 -6.41 1.11 16.98
N LEU A 205 -5.15 0.78 17.32
CA LEU A 205 -4.38 -0.27 16.67
C LEU A 205 -4.56 -1.59 17.40
N LYS A 206 -4.76 -2.69 16.67
CA LYS A 206 -4.81 -4.01 17.27
C LYS A 206 -4.46 -5.10 16.27
N TYR A 207 -3.41 -5.86 16.53
CA TYR A 207 -3.11 -7.07 15.78
C TYR A 207 -4.20 -8.12 16.00
N ASN A 208 -4.62 -8.79 14.94
CA ASN A 208 -5.57 -9.90 15.00
C ASN A 208 -5.09 -11.02 14.06
N GLU A 209 -4.51 -12.05 14.66
CA GLU A 209 -3.93 -13.17 13.93
C GLU A 209 -4.96 -13.92 13.07
N ASP A 210 -6.17 -14.10 13.59
CA ASP A 210 -7.23 -14.84 12.88
C ASP A 210 -7.72 -14.03 11.67
N ALA A 211 -7.95 -12.74 11.83
CA ALA A 211 -8.31 -11.85 10.71
C ALA A 211 -7.20 -11.80 9.65
N LYS A 212 -5.92 -11.75 10.08
CA LYS A 212 -4.79 -11.81 9.16
C LYS A 212 -4.73 -13.12 8.39
N LYS A 213 -4.92 -14.28 9.05
CA LYS A 213 -4.93 -15.60 8.40
C LYS A 213 -6.09 -15.77 7.41
N LEU A 214 -7.24 -15.16 7.69
CA LEU A 214 -8.39 -15.20 6.77
C LEU A 214 -8.19 -14.29 5.54
N ALA A 215 -7.30 -13.31 5.63
CA ALA A 215 -7.03 -12.33 4.57
C ALA A 215 -5.87 -12.74 3.64
N ILE A 216 -5.11 -13.79 3.97
CA ILE A 216 -3.97 -14.30 3.21
C ILE A 216 -4.24 -15.72 2.72
#